data_83010dbb3dd5cc9088269afb78dcd6f6
#
_entry.id   83010dbb3dd5cc9088269afb78dcd6f6
#
_cell.length_a   1.000
_cell.length_b   1.000
_cell.length_c   1.000
_cell.angle_alpha   90.00
_cell.angle_beta   90.00
_cell.angle_gamma   90.00
#
_symmetry.space_group_name_H-M   'P 1'
#
loop_
_entity.id
_entity.type
_entity.pdbx_description
1 polymer ?
#
loop_
_entity_poly.entity_id
_entity_poly.type
_entity_poly.pdbx_seq_one_letter_code
_entity_poly.pdbx_strand_id
1 'polypeptide(L)'
;MVRGVIPAAFLTVAGLCGVPIVLPLSLLPVDEPGARLTWALTWALVPVLSLMASIMRVANHRFYTPDDIDGSGLTVGTSRVVILRAIAQNTLEQAVLAVAAYSIWAAAMPRSWLRAIPIAASLFVTGRILFARGYDRGAAGRAMGFGLTAYPTFVMLAALSIVLTYRAVNWVLGR
;
A
#
# COMPACT_ATOMS: atom_id res chain seq x y z
N MET A 1 -17.23 0.56 12.91
CA MET A 1 -16.65 0.39 11.56
C MET A 1 -16.67 1.68 10.73
N VAL A 2 -17.81 2.33 10.55
CA VAL A 2 -17.96 3.57 9.75
C VAL A 2 -17.04 4.72 10.20
N ARG A 3 -16.79 4.89 11.50
CA ARG A 3 -15.96 5.98 12.07
C ARG A 3 -14.48 5.99 11.59
N GLY A 4 -13.94 4.88 11.10
CA GLY A 4 -12.57 4.84 10.58
C GLY A 4 -12.50 4.83 9.05
N VAL A 5 -13.55 4.36 8.38
CA VAL A 5 -13.60 4.23 6.91
C VAL A 5 -13.73 5.59 6.24
N ILE A 6 -14.64 6.45 6.74
CA ILE A 6 -14.89 7.78 6.16
C ILE A 6 -13.64 8.69 6.23
N PRO A 7 -12.96 8.84 7.38
CA PRO A 7 -11.72 9.63 7.42
C PRO A 7 -10.62 9.10 6.51
N ALA A 8 -10.46 7.79 6.40
CA ALA A 8 -9.47 7.18 5.53
C ALA A 8 -9.77 7.46 4.05
N ALA A 9 -11.03 7.33 3.63
CA ALA A 9 -11.45 7.66 2.27
C ALA A 9 -11.24 9.14 1.97
N PHE A 10 -11.62 10.04 2.88
CA PHE A 10 -11.42 11.48 2.74
C PHE A 10 -9.93 11.83 2.61
N LEU A 11 -9.07 11.32 3.48
CA LEU A 11 -7.62 11.56 3.43
C LEU A 11 -6.99 11.01 2.15
N THR A 12 -7.48 9.88 1.63
CA THR A 12 -7.04 9.34 0.35
C THR A 12 -7.41 10.27 -0.80
N VAL A 13 -8.66 10.69 -0.88
CA VAL A 13 -9.14 11.59 -1.94
C VAL A 13 -8.45 12.95 -1.83
N ALA A 14 -8.41 13.55 -0.65
CA ALA A 14 -7.73 14.82 -0.41
C ALA A 14 -6.22 14.74 -0.73
N GLY A 15 -5.55 13.66 -0.34
CA GLY A 15 -4.15 13.42 -0.67
C GLY A 15 -3.91 13.30 -2.16
N LEU A 16 -4.67 12.48 -2.85
CA LEU A 16 -4.52 12.24 -4.30
C LEU A 16 -4.99 13.44 -5.14
N CYS A 17 -6.05 14.14 -4.75
CA CYS A 17 -6.54 15.34 -5.44
C CYS A 17 -5.69 16.59 -5.12
N GLY A 18 -5.12 16.69 -3.90
CA GLY A 18 -4.20 17.75 -3.50
C GLY A 18 -2.78 17.63 -4.08
N VAL A 19 -2.50 16.57 -4.80
CA VAL A 19 -1.19 16.25 -5.42
C VAL A 19 -0.54 17.40 -6.19
N PRO A 20 -1.24 18.21 -6.98
CA PRO A 20 -0.64 19.32 -7.70
C PRO A 20 -0.03 20.39 -6.79
N ILE A 21 -0.50 20.50 -5.55
CA ILE A 21 -0.15 21.58 -4.62
C ILE A 21 1.08 21.17 -3.76
N VAL A 22 1.21 19.88 -3.44
CA VAL A 22 2.17 19.41 -2.41
C VAL A 22 3.55 19.09 -2.98
N LEU A 23 3.64 18.66 -4.23
CA LEU A 23 4.92 18.25 -4.83
C LEU A 23 5.18 19.02 -6.15
N PRO A 24 6.19 19.90 -6.22
CA PRO A 24 6.50 20.62 -7.46
C PRO A 24 6.96 19.68 -8.58
N LEU A 25 6.67 20.04 -9.83
CA LEU A 25 7.03 19.25 -11.02
C LEU A 25 8.55 19.07 -11.18
N SER A 26 9.33 19.97 -10.63
CA SER A 26 10.81 19.92 -10.66
C SER A 26 11.39 18.75 -9.89
N LEU A 27 10.66 18.20 -8.91
CA LEU A 27 11.10 17.02 -8.15
C LEU A 27 10.75 15.69 -8.82
N LEU A 28 9.96 15.72 -9.91
CA LEU A 28 9.60 14.50 -10.64
C LEU A 28 10.75 14.07 -11.56
N PRO A 29 10.88 12.75 -11.82
CA PRO A 29 11.86 12.24 -12.73
C PRO A 29 11.66 12.82 -14.15
N VAL A 30 12.70 12.77 -14.97
CA VAL A 30 12.58 13.05 -16.41
C VAL A 30 11.56 12.09 -17.04
N ASP A 31 10.93 12.54 -18.14
CA ASP A 31 9.84 11.79 -18.77
C ASP A 31 10.35 10.64 -19.67
N GLU A 32 11.21 9.82 -19.10
CA GLU A 32 11.76 8.63 -19.74
C GLU A 32 11.29 7.36 -19.00
N PRO A 33 10.97 6.27 -19.70
CA PRO A 33 10.44 5.05 -19.11
C PRO A 33 11.30 4.50 -17.96
N GLY A 34 12.63 4.49 -18.14
CA GLY A 34 13.57 4.03 -17.10
C GLY A 34 13.56 4.89 -15.85
N ALA A 35 13.60 6.21 -15.99
CA ALA A 35 13.57 7.15 -14.87
C ALA A 35 12.23 7.09 -14.12
N ARG A 36 11.13 6.96 -14.84
CA ARG A 36 9.78 6.83 -14.26
C ARG A 36 9.64 5.54 -13.44
N LEU A 37 10.12 4.41 -13.98
CA LEU A 37 10.08 3.13 -13.26
C LEU A 37 10.99 3.15 -12.03
N THR A 38 12.20 3.72 -12.16
CA THR A 38 13.11 3.91 -11.02
C THR A 38 12.46 4.73 -9.90
N TRP A 39 11.75 5.81 -10.26
CA TRP A 39 10.96 6.59 -9.30
C TRP A 39 9.94 5.73 -8.57
N ALA A 40 9.14 4.95 -9.30
CA ALA A 40 8.12 4.08 -8.71
C ALA A 40 8.74 3.02 -7.79
N LEU A 41 9.82 2.37 -8.20
CA LEU A 41 10.52 1.34 -7.42
C LEU A 41 11.18 1.93 -6.17
N THR A 42 11.68 3.16 -6.24
CA THR A 42 12.21 3.86 -5.05
C THR A 42 11.12 4.03 -3.99
N TRP A 43 9.92 4.45 -4.36
CA TRP A 43 8.80 4.57 -3.44
C TRP A 43 8.18 3.23 -3.05
N ALA A 44 8.29 2.21 -3.89
CA ALA A 44 7.87 0.84 -3.58
C ALA A 44 8.70 0.21 -2.44
N LEU A 45 9.88 0.76 -2.13
CA LEU A 45 10.64 0.38 -0.95
C LEU A 45 9.83 0.54 0.35
N VAL A 46 8.93 1.52 0.43
CA VAL A 46 8.12 1.78 1.63
C VAL A 46 7.18 0.61 1.98
N PRO A 47 6.32 0.11 1.07
CA PRO A 47 5.52 -1.08 1.35
C PRO A 47 6.37 -2.34 1.60
N VAL A 48 7.50 -2.50 0.90
CA VAL A 48 8.41 -3.65 1.10
C VAL A 48 9.04 -3.61 2.49
N LEU A 49 9.53 -2.46 2.96
CA LEU A 49 10.06 -2.31 4.33
C LEU A 49 8.97 -2.50 5.39
N SER A 50 7.75 -2.06 5.13
CA SER A 50 6.62 -2.29 6.03
C SER A 50 6.29 -3.78 6.16
N LEU A 51 6.38 -4.53 5.06
CA LEU A 51 6.22 -5.98 5.05
C LEU A 51 7.38 -6.65 5.80
N MET A 52 8.62 -6.28 5.51
CA MET A 52 9.80 -6.79 6.21
C MET A 52 9.67 -6.59 7.72
N ALA A 53 9.28 -5.39 8.17
CA ALA A 53 9.07 -5.11 9.59
C ALA A 53 7.98 -6.01 10.21
N SER A 54 6.91 -6.31 9.47
CA SER A 54 5.85 -7.21 9.93
C SER A 54 6.34 -8.65 10.06
N ILE A 55 7.13 -9.14 9.11
CA ILE A 55 7.75 -10.47 9.14
C ILE A 55 8.73 -10.57 10.30
N MET A 56 9.59 -9.56 10.49
CA MET A 56 10.55 -9.51 11.58
C MET A 56 9.88 -9.54 12.95
N ARG A 57 8.72 -8.92 13.10
CA ARG A 57 7.94 -8.99 14.36
C ARG A 57 7.46 -10.42 14.67
N VAL A 58 7.04 -11.17 13.64
CA VAL A 58 6.68 -12.59 13.81
C VAL A 58 7.90 -13.41 14.19
N ALA A 59 9.01 -13.24 13.47
CA ALA A 59 10.25 -13.97 13.70
C ALA A 59 10.81 -13.69 15.12
N ASN A 60 10.87 -12.42 15.51
CA ASN A 60 11.33 -12.01 16.82
C ASN A 60 10.46 -12.58 17.95
N HIS A 61 9.13 -12.55 17.79
CA HIS A 61 8.24 -13.14 18.78
C HIS A 61 8.50 -14.64 18.96
N ARG A 62 8.61 -15.38 17.85
CA ARG A 62 8.89 -16.82 17.90
C ARG A 62 10.23 -17.16 18.55
N PHE A 63 11.25 -16.35 18.27
CA PHE A 63 12.59 -16.57 18.83
C PHE A 63 12.61 -16.53 20.37
N TYR A 64 11.76 -15.67 20.97
CA TYR A 64 11.70 -15.51 22.43
C TYR A 64 10.51 -16.22 23.10
N THR A 65 9.69 -16.98 22.34
CA THR A 65 8.51 -17.67 22.88
C THR A 65 8.60 -19.16 22.57
N PRO A 66 8.98 -20.02 23.55
CA PRO A 66 9.15 -21.46 23.34
C PRO A 66 7.93 -22.14 22.72
N ASP A 67 6.71 -21.74 23.12
CA ASP A 67 5.46 -22.32 22.61
C ASP A 67 5.22 -22.02 21.10
N ASP A 68 5.93 -21.05 20.53
CA ASP A 68 5.78 -20.62 19.14
C ASP A 68 7.01 -20.92 18.26
N ILE A 69 8.09 -21.44 18.84
CA ILE A 69 9.39 -21.61 18.15
C ILE A 69 9.30 -22.61 16.99
N ASP A 70 8.56 -23.71 17.16
CA ASP A 70 8.43 -24.77 16.15
C ASP A 70 7.57 -24.34 14.93
N GLY A 71 6.85 -23.25 15.06
CA GLY A 71 6.11 -22.66 13.97
C GLY A 71 4.73 -23.26 13.70
N SER A 72 4.04 -22.68 12.73
CA SER A 72 2.60 -22.87 12.52
C SER A 72 2.19 -24.19 11.85
N GLY A 73 3.12 -25.04 11.49
CA GLY A 73 2.81 -26.38 10.98
C GLY A 73 2.76 -27.44 12.08
N LEU A 74 3.38 -27.15 13.22
CA LEU A 74 3.59 -28.11 14.32
C LEU A 74 2.82 -27.73 15.57
N THR A 75 2.50 -26.43 15.77
CA THR A 75 1.75 -25.95 16.93
C THR A 75 0.62 -25.02 16.50
N VAL A 76 -0.43 -24.93 17.32
CA VAL A 76 -1.52 -23.94 17.11
C VAL A 76 -1.01 -22.50 17.26
N GLY A 77 0.01 -22.34 18.12
CA GLY A 77 0.60 -21.05 18.44
C GLY A 77 -0.19 -20.25 19.48
N THR A 78 0.48 -19.32 20.13
CA THR A 78 -0.16 -18.38 21.06
C THR A 78 -1.09 -17.40 20.33
N SER A 79 -2.06 -16.84 21.04
CA SER A 79 -2.93 -15.80 20.50
C SER A 79 -2.14 -14.62 19.92
N ARG A 80 -0.97 -14.33 20.49
CA ARG A 80 -0.09 -13.25 20.06
C ARG A 80 0.53 -13.52 18.68
N VAL A 81 1.09 -14.72 18.45
CA VAL A 81 1.66 -15.06 17.14
C VAL A 81 0.60 -15.13 16.06
N VAL A 82 -0.62 -15.58 16.37
CA VAL A 82 -1.76 -15.57 15.44
C VAL A 82 -2.07 -14.14 14.98
N ILE A 83 -2.13 -13.19 15.90
CA ILE A 83 -2.35 -11.77 15.56
C ILE A 83 -1.20 -11.22 14.71
N LEU A 84 0.05 -11.46 15.09
CA LEU A 84 1.22 -10.98 14.34
C LEU A 84 1.25 -11.53 12.91
N ARG A 85 0.91 -12.80 12.73
CA ARG A 85 0.79 -13.45 11.42
C ARG A 85 -0.33 -12.84 10.58
N ALA A 86 -1.49 -12.59 11.18
CA ALA A 86 -2.61 -11.96 10.48
C ALA A 86 -2.25 -10.52 10.02
N ILE A 87 -1.49 -9.76 10.82
CA ILE A 87 -0.97 -8.45 10.43
C ILE A 87 0.04 -8.60 9.27
N ALA A 88 0.98 -9.55 9.36
CA ALA A 88 1.98 -9.78 8.31
C ALA A 88 1.33 -10.22 7.00
N GLN A 89 0.37 -11.15 7.05
CA GLN A 89 -0.38 -11.61 5.88
C GLN A 89 -1.12 -10.45 5.19
N ASN A 90 -1.88 -9.67 5.96
CA ASN A 90 -2.58 -8.51 5.37
C ASN A 90 -1.59 -7.46 4.84
N THR A 91 -0.42 -7.28 5.47
CA THR A 91 0.61 -6.38 4.97
C THR A 91 1.21 -6.89 3.65
N LEU A 92 1.41 -8.20 3.50
CA LEU A 92 1.86 -8.81 2.25
C LEU A 92 0.89 -8.53 1.10
N GLU A 93 -0.39 -8.80 1.31
CA GLU A 93 -1.44 -8.56 0.32
C GLU A 93 -1.44 -7.11 -0.16
N GLN A 94 -1.41 -6.17 0.77
CA GLN A 94 -1.41 -4.74 0.45
C GLN A 94 -0.09 -4.29 -0.20
N ALA A 95 1.05 -4.83 0.21
CA ALA A 95 2.35 -4.50 -0.36
C ALA A 95 2.47 -4.97 -1.82
N VAL A 96 2.02 -6.17 -2.13
CA VAL A 96 2.00 -6.70 -3.50
C VAL A 96 1.16 -5.81 -4.41
N LEU A 97 -0.05 -5.44 -3.97
CA LEU A 97 -0.93 -4.56 -4.74
C LEU A 97 -0.33 -3.17 -4.92
N ALA A 98 0.28 -2.59 -3.88
CA ALA A 98 0.89 -1.27 -3.95
C ALA A 98 2.09 -1.23 -4.90
N VAL A 99 3.00 -2.21 -4.82
CA VAL A 99 4.16 -2.30 -5.72
C VAL A 99 3.72 -2.44 -7.17
N ALA A 100 2.74 -3.29 -7.46
CA ALA A 100 2.17 -3.45 -8.79
C ALA A 100 1.52 -2.15 -9.28
N ALA A 101 0.67 -1.51 -8.45
CA ALA A 101 -0.01 -0.26 -8.78
C ALA A 101 1.00 0.86 -9.08
N TYR A 102 2.04 1.05 -8.26
CA TYR A 102 3.05 2.10 -8.47
C TYR A 102 3.82 1.88 -9.79
N SER A 103 4.20 0.63 -10.08
CA SER A 103 4.93 0.29 -11.30
C SER A 103 4.09 0.54 -12.55
N ILE A 104 2.84 0.06 -12.57
CA ILE A 104 1.94 0.24 -13.72
C ILE A 104 1.57 1.72 -13.86
N TRP A 105 1.36 2.44 -12.74
CA TRP A 105 1.09 3.88 -12.74
C TRP A 105 2.21 4.67 -13.38
N ALA A 106 3.45 4.37 -13.03
CA ALA A 106 4.62 5.01 -13.60
C ALA A 106 4.75 4.75 -15.11
N ALA A 107 4.37 3.57 -15.57
CA ALA A 107 4.40 3.23 -16.99
C ALA A 107 3.27 3.90 -17.80
N ALA A 108 2.06 3.95 -17.24
CA ALA A 108 0.84 4.26 -17.99
C ALA A 108 0.34 5.70 -17.85
N MET A 109 0.56 6.36 -16.70
CA MET A 109 -0.04 7.66 -16.42
C MET A 109 0.84 8.83 -16.88
N PRO A 110 0.28 10.03 -17.16
CA PRO A 110 1.07 11.22 -17.46
C PRO A 110 2.08 11.54 -16.36
N ARG A 111 3.23 12.17 -16.73
CA ARG A 111 4.30 12.53 -15.79
C ARG A 111 3.80 13.28 -14.56
N SER A 112 2.89 14.22 -14.72
CA SER A 112 2.33 15.02 -13.62
C SER A 112 1.65 14.16 -12.55
N TRP A 113 1.12 12.99 -12.91
CA TRP A 113 0.44 12.07 -12.00
C TRP A 113 1.39 11.16 -11.22
N LEU A 114 2.70 11.15 -11.52
CA LEU A 114 3.69 10.42 -10.74
C LEU A 114 3.79 10.90 -9.29
N ARG A 115 3.32 12.11 -9.01
CA ARG A 115 3.18 12.66 -7.64
C ARG A 115 2.29 11.82 -6.73
N ALA A 116 1.34 11.08 -7.30
CA ALA A 116 0.44 10.21 -6.53
C ALA A 116 1.21 9.10 -5.80
N ILE A 117 2.33 8.63 -6.36
CA ILE A 117 3.11 7.52 -5.80
C ILE A 117 3.68 7.84 -4.40
N PRO A 118 4.44 8.95 -4.19
CA PRO A 118 4.96 9.27 -2.86
C PRO A 118 3.85 9.51 -1.82
N ILE A 119 2.71 10.07 -2.24
CA ILE A 119 1.57 10.28 -1.33
C ILE A 119 0.96 8.94 -0.94
N ALA A 120 0.72 8.05 -1.92
CA ALA A 120 0.23 6.71 -1.63
C ALA A 120 1.18 5.92 -0.73
N ALA A 121 2.50 6.02 -0.94
CA ALA A 121 3.51 5.39 -0.10
C ALA A 121 3.51 5.94 1.34
N SER A 122 3.35 7.26 1.51
CA SER A 122 3.25 7.89 2.82
C SER A 122 1.98 7.47 3.58
N LEU A 123 0.85 7.40 2.88
CA LEU A 123 -0.40 6.88 3.43
C LEU A 123 -0.30 5.39 3.76
N PHE A 124 0.44 4.62 2.94
CA PHE A 124 0.70 3.20 3.19
C PHE A 124 1.39 2.98 4.53
N VAL A 125 2.54 3.58 4.78
CA VAL A 125 3.28 3.36 6.03
C VAL A 125 2.50 3.86 7.24
N THR A 126 1.86 5.02 7.15
CA THR A 126 0.99 5.55 8.20
C THR A 126 -0.15 4.58 8.50
N GLY A 127 -0.79 4.07 7.45
CA GLY A 127 -1.85 3.06 7.54
C GLY A 127 -1.37 1.78 8.21
N ARG A 128 -0.18 1.26 7.89
CA ARG A 128 0.37 0.05 8.53
C ARG A 128 0.63 0.23 10.02
N ILE A 129 1.15 1.39 10.42
CA ILE A 129 1.36 1.70 11.84
C ILE A 129 0.02 1.73 12.59
N LEU A 130 -0.98 2.42 12.05
CA LEU A 130 -2.32 2.50 12.67
C LEU A 130 -3.04 1.16 12.69
N PHE A 131 -2.93 0.37 11.61
CA PHE A 131 -3.50 -0.96 11.51
C PHE A 131 -2.94 -1.89 12.59
N ALA A 132 -1.61 -1.93 12.72
CA ALA A 132 -0.94 -2.78 13.71
C ALA A 132 -1.28 -2.37 15.16
N ARG A 133 -1.32 -1.06 15.43
CA ARG A 133 -1.67 -0.53 16.77
C ARG A 133 -3.16 -0.72 17.12
N GLY A 134 -4.01 -0.74 16.10
CA GLY A 134 -5.45 -0.90 16.26
C GLY A 134 -5.94 -2.33 16.25
N TYR A 135 -5.06 -3.31 15.96
CA TYR A 135 -5.47 -4.68 15.69
C TYR A 135 -6.19 -5.34 16.87
N ASP A 136 -5.65 -5.17 18.08
CA ASP A 136 -6.20 -5.75 19.32
C ASP A 136 -7.56 -5.14 19.72
N ARG A 137 -7.93 -3.99 19.12
CA ARG A 137 -9.23 -3.34 19.32
C ARG A 137 -10.30 -3.82 18.34
N GLY A 138 -10.02 -4.90 17.61
CA GLY A 138 -10.95 -5.49 16.65
C GLY A 138 -11.11 -4.69 15.35
N ALA A 139 -12.20 -4.96 14.62
CA ALA A 139 -12.43 -4.39 13.29
C ALA A 139 -12.49 -2.86 13.27
N ALA A 140 -13.15 -2.25 14.27
CA ALA A 140 -13.26 -0.80 14.35
C ALA A 140 -11.90 -0.11 14.61
N GLY A 141 -11.06 -0.71 15.47
CA GLY A 141 -9.74 -0.17 15.80
C GLY A 141 -8.76 -0.16 14.63
N ARG A 142 -8.83 -1.15 13.76
CA ARG A 142 -7.94 -1.27 12.58
C ARG A 142 -8.49 -0.66 11.29
N ALA A 143 -9.78 -0.26 11.26
CA ALA A 143 -10.46 0.18 10.04
C ALA A 143 -9.79 1.39 9.36
N MET A 144 -9.39 2.40 10.13
CA MET A 144 -8.70 3.58 9.58
C MET A 144 -7.34 3.20 8.97
N GLY A 145 -6.55 2.40 9.68
CA GLY A 145 -5.25 1.94 9.18
C GLY A 145 -5.36 1.11 7.91
N PHE A 146 -6.35 0.21 7.85
CA PHE A 146 -6.65 -0.54 6.63
C PHE A 146 -7.02 0.39 5.48
N GLY A 147 -7.92 1.34 5.69
CA GLY A 147 -8.38 2.25 4.66
C GLY A 147 -7.27 3.13 4.10
N LEU A 148 -6.40 3.70 4.96
CA LEU A 148 -5.25 4.50 4.50
C LEU A 148 -4.25 3.70 3.67
N THR A 149 -4.18 2.40 3.86
CA THR A 149 -3.31 1.51 3.06
C THR A 149 -3.98 1.09 1.75
N ALA A 150 -5.24 0.65 1.82
CA ALA A 150 -5.94 0.00 0.72
C ALA A 150 -6.51 1.01 -0.29
N TYR A 151 -7.15 2.09 0.18
CA TYR A 151 -7.88 3.00 -0.70
C TYR A 151 -7.00 3.73 -1.73
N PRO A 152 -5.79 4.24 -1.40
CA PRO A 152 -4.93 4.84 -2.42
C PRO A 152 -4.63 3.86 -3.55
N THR A 153 -4.28 2.62 -3.21
CA THR A 153 -3.99 1.56 -4.17
C THR A 153 -5.22 1.20 -5.01
N PHE A 154 -6.39 1.07 -4.40
CA PHE A 154 -7.64 0.75 -5.12
C PHE A 154 -8.04 1.88 -6.07
N VAL A 155 -7.92 3.13 -5.65
CA VAL A 155 -8.19 4.30 -6.53
C VAL A 155 -7.22 4.33 -7.70
N MET A 156 -5.92 4.08 -7.46
CA MET A 156 -4.92 4.02 -8.52
C MET A 156 -5.23 2.88 -9.51
N LEU A 157 -5.53 1.67 -9.03
CA LEU A 157 -5.85 0.53 -9.89
C LEU A 157 -7.16 0.75 -10.68
N ALA A 158 -8.17 1.35 -10.06
CA ALA A 158 -9.41 1.70 -10.76
C ALA A 158 -9.17 2.74 -11.87
N ALA A 159 -8.41 3.80 -11.60
CA ALA A 159 -8.05 4.79 -12.60
C ALA A 159 -7.22 4.18 -13.74
N LEU A 160 -6.25 3.31 -13.42
CA LEU A 160 -5.48 2.57 -14.42
C LEU A 160 -6.37 1.70 -15.30
N SER A 161 -7.30 0.96 -14.71
CA SER A 161 -8.24 0.12 -15.46
C SER A 161 -9.04 0.94 -16.46
N ILE A 162 -9.54 2.11 -16.07
CA ILE A 162 -10.29 3.02 -16.95
C ILE A 162 -9.39 3.52 -18.09
N VAL A 163 -8.20 4.03 -17.77
CA VAL A 163 -7.29 4.61 -18.77
C VAL A 163 -6.79 3.56 -19.76
N LEU A 164 -6.41 2.38 -19.29
CA LEU A 164 -5.89 1.31 -20.15
C LEU A 164 -7.00 0.74 -21.04
N THR A 165 -8.22 0.55 -20.51
CA THR A 165 -9.37 0.13 -21.30
C THR A 165 -9.69 1.17 -22.39
N TYR A 166 -9.73 2.46 -22.05
CA TYR A 166 -9.96 3.51 -23.02
C TYR A 166 -8.91 3.52 -24.14
N ARG A 167 -7.63 3.37 -23.80
CA ARG A 167 -6.54 3.28 -24.80
C ARG A 167 -6.67 2.04 -25.69
N ALA A 168 -6.99 0.89 -25.10
CA ALA A 168 -7.17 -0.35 -25.84
C ALA A 168 -8.34 -0.25 -26.84
N VAL A 169 -9.46 0.32 -26.41
CA VAL A 169 -10.64 0.54 -27.30
C VAL A 169 -10.29 1.48 -28.46
N ASN A 170 -9.61 2.61 -28.20
CA ASN A 170 -9.22 3.55 -29.25
C ASN A 170 -8.23 2.94 -30.22
N TRP A 171 -7.29 2.11 -29.74
CA TRP A 171 -6.36 1.39 -30.60
C TRP A 171 -7.08 0.40 -31.52
N VAL A 172 -8.07 -0.34 -31.02
CA VAL A 172 -8.89 -1.27 -31.83
C VAL A 172 -9.76 -0.52 -32.85
N LEU A 173 -10.27 0.67 -32.49
CA LEU A 173 -11.10 1.48 -33.38
C LEU A 173 -10.29 2.33 -34.39
N GLY A 174 -8.96 2.26 -34.38
CA GLY A 174 -8.08 3.04 -35.24
C GLY A 174 -8.11 4.56 -34.96
N ARG A 175 -8.39 4.96 -33.73
CA ARG A 175 -8.49 6.36 -33.27
C ARG A 175 -7.29 6.75 -32.42
#